data_f595fd8bc83f61b05c2a0479c4a4636b
#
_entry.id   f595fd8bc83f61b05c2a0479c4a4636b
#
_cell.length_a   1.000
_cell.length_b   1.000
_cell.length_c   1.000
_cell.angle_alpha   90.00
_cell.angle_beta   90.00
_cell.angle_gamma   90.00
#
_symmetry.space_group_name_H-M   'P 1'
#
loop_
_entity.id
_entity.type
_entity.pdbx_description
1 polymer ?
#
loop_
_entity_poly.entity_id
_entity_poly.type
_entity_poly.pdbx_seq_one_letter_code
_entity_poly.pdbx_strand_id
1 'polypeptide(L)'
;MAGLKNGSVSQAFMERFEVKRGLVKQVTADGGLAALASKHFEIVEADGENSFSASHDIMTSIVGHYSDKGALIVDVTNVPPNFDDPDAMARAQDTRKRWTTFLDESTGYNSKQRGDKAKEWAKKASKAKSAVSAARHFMGMSQNLSDDVKAQAEDLIAEIETALEDNDNTRAAGRGEKLNKLLDA
;
A
#
# COMPACT_ATOMS: atom_id res chain seq x y z
N MET A 1 -15.49 -28.42 -33.60
CA MET A 1 -14.72 -27.17 -33.54
C MET A 1 -15.03 -26.46 -32.23
N ALA A 2 -14.12 -26.55 -31.27
CA ALA A 2 -14.32 -25.96 -29.96
C ALA A 2 -13.89 -24.49 -29.99
N GLY A 3 -14.86 -23.60 -29.77
CA GLY A 3 -14.62 -22.17 -29.68
C GLY A 3 -13.81 -21.85 -28.44
N LEU A 4 -12.61 -21.33 -28.61
CA LEU A 4 -11.80 -20.74 -27.54
C LEU A 4 -12.53 -19.51 -27.00
N LYS A 5 -13.11 -19.63 -25.81
CA LYS A 5 -13.55 -18.48 -25.02
C LYS A 5 -12.28 -17.75 -24.57
N ASN A 6 -12.01 -16.60 -25.17
CA ASN A 6 -11.04 -15.65 -24.63
C ASN A 6 -11.57 -15.17 -23.27
N GLY A 7 -11.11 -15.82 -22.21
CA GLY A 7 -11.32 -15.34 -20.86
C GLY A 7 -10.58 -14.02 -20.69
N SER A 8 -11.33 -12.93 -20.57
CA SER A 8 -10.80 -11.65 -20.12
C SER A 8 -10.10 -11.88 -18.78
N VAL A 9 -8.76 -11.74 -18.76
CA VAL A 9 -7.99 -11.85 -17.51
C VAL A 9 -8.26 -10.58 -16.71
N SER A 10 -9.12 -10.72 -15.70
CA SER A 10 -9.33 -9.70 -14.69
C SER A 10 -8.04 -9.58 -13.85
N GLN A 11 -7.38 -8.41 -13.90
CA GLN A 11 -6.23 -8.13 -13.05
C GLN A 11 -6.73 -7.47 -11.75
N ALA A 12 -6.56 -8.19 -10.66
CA ALA A 12 -6.73 -7.64 -9.31
C ALA A 12 -5.41 -6.98 -8.89
N PHE A 13 -5.47 -5.72 -8.45
CA PHE A 13 -4.31 -4.97 -7.96
C PHE A 13 -4.58 -4.52 -6.54
N MET A 14 -3.84 -5.08 -5.60
CA MET A 14 -3.79 -4.57 -4.25
C MET A 14 -2.78 -3.43 -4.17
N GLU A 15 -3.26 -2.23 -3.84
CA GLU A 15 -2.45 -1.02 -3.70
C GLU A 15 -2.52 -0.50 -2.26
N ARG A 16 -1.42 0.06 -1.79
CA ARG A 16 -1.29 0.70 -0.50
C ARG A 16 -0.94 2.18 -0.67
N PHE A 17 -1.72 3.04 -0.04
CA PHE A 17 -1.50 4.48 -0.04
C PHE A 17 -1.27 5.00 1.38
N GLU A 18 -0.29 5.89 1.52
CA GLU A 18 -0.13 6.70 2.72
C GLU A 18 -1.30 7.66 2.85
N VAL A 19 -1.74 7.86 4.09
CA VAL A 19 -2.84 8.77 4.44
C VAL A 19 -2.32 9.90 5.31
N LYS A 20 -2.78 11.11 5.06
CA LYS A 20 -2.43 12.29 5.82
C LYS A 20 -2.84 12.11 7.29
N ARG A 21 -1.94 12.46 8.20
CA ARG A 21 -2.17 12.33 9.64
C ARG A 21 -3.48 13.01 10.06
N GLY A 22 -4.31 12.27 10.77
CA GLY A 22 -5.61 12.75 11.29
C GLY A 22 -6.78 12.57 10.33
N LEU A 23 -6.54 12.33 9.02
CA LEU A 23 -7.61 12.22 8.04
C LEU A 23 -8.51 11.00 8.26
N VAL A 24 -7.96 9.85 8.68
CA VAL A 24 -8.77 8.66 9.00
C VAL A 24 -9.84 9.01 10.02
N LYS A 25 -9.47 9.69 11.12
CA LYS A 25 -10.43 10.11 12.16
C LYS A 25 -11.49 11.07 11.62
N GLN A 26 -11.12 11.98 10.72
CA GLN A 26 -12.05 12.91 10.09
C GLN A 26 -13.04 12.17 9.19
N VAL A 27 -12.56 11.27 8.31
CA VAL A 27 -13.42 10.47 7.44
C VAL A 27 -14.35 9.59 8.25
N THR A 28 -13.87 8.97 9.34
CA THR A 28 -14.70 8.18 10.26
C THR A 28 -15.82 9.04 10.88
N ALA A 29 -15.50 10.25 11.35
CA ALA A 29 -16.48 11.17 11.92
C ALA A 29 -17.52 11.66 10.90
N ASP A 30 -17.13 11.77 9.62
CA ASP A 30 -17.99 12.20 8.50
C ASP A 30 -18.86 11.06 7.90
N GLY A 31 -18.92 9.91 8.57
CA GLY A 31 -19.76 8.76 8.18
C GLY A 31 -18.98 7.55 7.65
N GLY A 32 -17.66 7.59 7.72
CA GLY A 32 -16.78 6.48 7.36
C GLY A 32 -16.38 6.43 5.89
N LEU A 33 -15.53 5.45 5.59
CA LEU A 33 -14.96 5.31 4.25
C LEU A 33 -16.00 4.95 3.19
N ALA A 34 -17.03 4.19 3.54
CA ALA A 34 -18.14 3.85 2.64
C ALA A 34 -18.97 5.09 2.25
N ALA A 35 -19.23 6.00 3.19
CA ALA A 35 -19.93 7.26 2.91
C ALA A 35 -19.11 8.15 1.96
N LEU A 36 -17.78 8.18 2.11
CA LEU A 36 -16.90 8.86 1.17
C LEU A 36 -16.94 8.20 -0.22
N ALA A 37 -16.84 6.87 -0.29
CA ALA A 37 -16.89 6.12 -1.54
C ALA A 37 -18.20 6.32 -2.31
N SER A 38 -19.32 6.44 -1.61
CA SER A 38 -20.66 6.67 -2.19
C SER A 38 -20.80 8.01 -2.93
N LYS A 39 -19.90 8.95 -2.71
CA LYS A 39 -19.85 10.20 -3.49
C LYS A 39 -19.25 10.00 -4.89
N HIS A 40 -18.54 8.91 -5.11
CA HIS A 40 -17.76 8.65 -6.33
C HIS A 40 -18.23 7.44 -7.12
N PHE A 41 -18.78 6.40 -6.44
CA PHE A 41 -19.15 5.13 -7.05
C PHE A 41 -20.66 4.87 -6.93
N GLU A 42 -21.22 4.09 -7.87
CA GLU A 42 -22.68 3.88 -7.98
C GLU A 42 -23.20 2.86 -6.99
N ILE A 43 -22.44 1.77 -6.79
CA ILE A 43 -22.84 0.69 -5.90
C ILE A 43 -21.77 0.63 -4.80
N VAL A 44 -22.16 0.95 -3.57
CA VAL A 44 -21.27 0.94 -2.41
C VAL A 44 -21.95 0.26 -1.25
N GLU A 45 -21.26 -0.70 -0.65
CA GLU A 45 -21.66 -1.39 0.56
C GLU A 45 -20.63 -1.15 1.66
N ALA A 46 -21.09 -0.89 2.87
CA ALA A 46 -20.23 -0.71 4.03
C ALA A 46 -19.92 -2.08 4.65
N ASP A 47 -18.64 -2.42 4.75
CA ASP A 47 -18.14 -3.61 5.44
C ASP A 47 -17.58 -3.28 6.83
N GLY A 48 -18.08 -2.22 7.45
CA GLY A 48 -17.62 -1.67 8.71
C GLY A 48 -17.36 -0.17 8.61
N GLU A 49 -16.92 0.45 9.70
CA GLU A 49 -16.73 1.90 9.80
C GLU A 49 -15.64 2.44 8.85
N ASN A 50 -14.59 1.67 8.65
CA ASN A 50 -13.39 2.05 7.87
C ASN A 50 -13.14 1.15 6.66
N SER A 51 -14.15 0.42 6.18
CA SER A 51 -14.06 -0.48 5.04
C SER A 51 -15.30 -0.40 4.16
N PHE A 52 -15.14 -0.70 2.88
CA PHE A 52 -16.22 -0.72 1.90
C PHE A 52 -15.93 -1.69 0.77
N SER A 53 -16.99 -2.16 0.11
CA SER A 53 -16.95 -2.73 -1.23
C SER A 53 -17.76 -1.88 -2.19
N ALA A 54 -17.35 -1.79 -3.43
CA ALA A 54 -18.01 -0.98 -4.45
C ALA A 54 -17.82 -1.53 -5.86
N SER A 55 -18.61 -1.01 -6.79
CA SER A 55 -18.39 -1.17 -8.23
C SER A 55 -18.83 0.09 -8.98
N HIS A 56 -18.18 0.35 -10.12
CA HIS A 56 -18.52 1.46 -10.99
C HIS A 56 -17.94 1.24 -12.40
N ASP A 57 -18.81 1.10 -13.40
CA ASP A 57 -18.46 0.91 -14.82
C ASP A 57 -17.37 -0.16 -15.04
N ILE A 58 -16.21 0.22 -15.59
CA ILE A 58 -15.08 -0.70 -15.83
C ILE A 58 -14.41 -1.23 -14.56
N MET A 59 -14.63 -0.61 -13.40
CA MET A 59 -14.21 -1.11 -12.09
C MET A 59 -15.28 -2.05 -11.54
N THR A 60 -15.17 -3.32 -11.85
CA THR A 60 -16.18 -4.33 -11.50
C THR A 60 -16.15 -4.73 -10.03
N SER A 61 -15.02 -4.52 -9.36
CA SER A 61 -14.89 -4.70 -7.93
C SER A 61 -13.88 -3.72 -7.37
N ILE A 62 -14.24 -3.03 -6.31
CA ILE A 62 -13.39 -2.16 -5.51
C ILE A 62 -13.60 -2.58 -4.07
N VAL A 63 -12.55 -3.02 -3.39
CA VAL A 63 -12.57 -3.28 -1.95
C VAL A 63 -11.53 -2.39 -1.30
N GLY A 64 -11.92 -1.65 -0.27
CA GLY A 64 -11.03 -0.71 0.38
C GLY A 64 -11.22 -0.64 1.88
N HIS A 65 -10.13 -0.43 2.60
CA HIS A 65 -10.16 -0.21 4.04
C HIS A 65 -8.97 0.63 4.53
N TYR A 66 -9.16 1.28 5.66
CA TYR A 66 -8.03 1.82 6.41
C TYR A 66 -7.44 0.74 7.31
N SER A 67 -6.13 0.51 7.19
CA SER A 67 -5.40 -0.40 8.06
C SER A 67 -5.24 0.18 9.47
N ASP A 68 -4.92 -0.66 10.46
CA ASP A 68 -4.64 -0.25 11.85
C ASP A 68 -3.51 0.78 11.95
N LYS A 69 -2.60 0.79 10.98
CA LYS A 69 -1.50 1.77 10.87
C LYS A 69 -1.89 3.04 10.12
N GLY A 70 -3.17 3.18 9.73
CA GLY A 70 -3.71 4.37 9.08
C GLY A 70 -3.39 4.51 7.60
N ALA A 71 -2.95 3.45 6.91
CA ALA A 71 -2.81 3.43 5.46
C ALA A 71 -4.12 3.02 4.79
N LEU A 72 -4.41 3.54 3.61
CA LEU A 72 -5.50 3.06 2.76
C LEU A 72 -5.00 1.86 1.95
N ILE A 73 -5.69 0.74 2.08
CA ILE A 73 -5.47 -0.48 1.29
C ILE A 73 -6.66 -0.65 0.35
N VAL A 74 -6.41 -0.83 -0.92
CA VAL A 74 -7.46 -1.06 -1.93
C VAL A 74 -7.10 -2.22 -2.83
N ASP A 75 -8.11 -2.99 -3.20
CA ASP A 75 -8.04 -4.03 -4.22
C ASP A 75 -9.05 -3.68 -5.31
N VAL A 76 -8.60 -3.55 -6.55
CA VAL A 76 -9.43 -3.11 -7.67
C VAL A 76 -9.34 -4.10 -8.82
N THR A 77 -10.49 -4.55 -9.26
CA THR A 77 -10.63 -5.37 -10.45
C THR A 77 -11.20 -4.54 -11.60
N ASN A 78 -10.44 -4.42 -12.67
CA ASN A 78 -10.83 -3.68 -13.87
C ASN A 78 -11.13 -4.63 -15.03
N VAL A 79 -12.07 -4.24 -15.89
CA VAL A 79 -12.31 -4.85 -17.19
C VAL A 79 -12.02 -3.82 -18.30
N PRO A 80 -11.56 -4.26 -19.47
CA PRO A 80 -11.40 -3.35 -20.62
C PRO A 80 -12.75 -2.73 -21.00
N PRO A 81 -12.78 -1.46 -21.45
CA PRO A 81 -13.99 -0.87 -22.01
C PRO A 81 -14.42 -1.64 -23.28
N ASN A 82 -15.72 -1.72 -23.52
CA ASN A 82 -16.24 -2.30 -24.75
C ASN A 82 -16.00 -1.33 -25.93
N PHE A 83 -15.05 -1.64 -26.78
CA PHE A 83 -14.67 -0.77 -27.92
C PHE A 83 -15.73 -0.69 -29.04
N ASP A 84 -16.74 -1.57 -29.03
CA ASP A 84 -17.88 -1.49 -29.95
C ASP A 84 -18.93 -0.44 -29.50
N ASP A 85 -18.81 0.07 -28.28
CA ASP A 85 -19.65 1.12 -27.73
C ASP A 85 -18.96 2.48 -27.88
N PRO A 86 -19.53 3.43 -28.66
CA PRO A 86 -18.94 4.74 -28.90
C PRO A 86 -18.66 5.56 -27.63
N ASP A 87 -19.46 5.35 -26.59
CA ASP A 87 -19.36 6.11 -25.34
C ASP A 87 -18.47 5.44 -24.28
N ALA A 88 -18.02 4.19 -24.53
CA ALA A 88 -17.26 3.42 -23.55
C ALA A 88 -15.95 4.12 -23.13
N MET A 89 -15.27 4.77 -24.05
CA MET A 89 -14.02 5.48 -23.74
C MET A 89 -14.27 6.71 -22.86
N ALA A 90 -15.36 7.45 -23.09
CA ALA A 90 -15.73 8.60 -22.27
C ALA A 90 -16.10 8.15 -20.84
N ARG A 91 -16.87 7.08 -20.70
CA ARG A 91 -17.21 6.49 -19.40
C ARG A 91 -15.97 5.99 -18.66
N ALA A 92 -15.07 5.30 -19.33
CA ALA A 92 -13.82 4.84 -18.75
C ALA A 92 -12.92 6.00 -18.26
N GLN A 93 -12.91 7.13 -18.98
CA GLN A 93 -12.20 8.34 -18.55
C GLN A 93 -12.88 8.98 -17.32
N ASP A 94 -14.21 9.05 -17.28
CA ASP A 94 -14.96 9.54 -16.10
C ASP A 94 -14.69 8.65 -14.89
N THR A 95 -14.73 7.34 -15.05
CA THR A 95 -14.41 6.36 -13.99
C THR A 95 -13.02 6.59 -13.41
N ARG A 96 -11.99 6.78 -14.26
CA ARG A 96 -10.62 7.09 -13.81
C ARG A 96 -10.53 8.41 -13.06
N LYS A 97 -11.27 9.43 -13.50
CA LYS A 97 -11.32 10.72 -12.82
C LYS A 97 -11.97 10.58 -11.44
N ARG A 98 -13.10 9.87 -11.33
CA ARG A 98 -13.75 9.57 -10.05
C ARG A 98 -12.83 8.81 -9.09
N TRP A 99 -12.15 7.79 -9.60
CA TRP A 99 -11.14 7.04 -8.84
C TRP A 99 -10.03 7.96 -8.29
N THR A 100 -9.49 8.83 -9.14
CA THR A 100 -8.44 9.77 -8.72
C THR A 100 -8.95 10.71 -7.63
N THR A 101 -10.16 11.26 -7.79
CA THR A 101 -10.77 12.17 -6.80
C THR A 101 -11.05 11.44 -5.48
N PHE A 102 -11.56 10.21 -5.53
CA PHE A 102 -11.73 9.37 -4.35
C PHE A 102 -10.40 9.17 -3.61
N LEU A 103 -9.32 8.82 -4.33
CA LEU A 103 -8.00 8.67 -3.72
C LEU A 103 -7.48 9.99 -3.13
N ASP A 104 -7.70 11.12 -3.79
CA ASP A 104 -7.29 12.43 -3.28
C ASP A 104 -8.00 12.75 -1.94
N GLU A 105 -9.30 12.49 -1.85
CA GLU A 105 -10.09 12.74 -0.65
C GLU A 105 -9.80 11.74 0.47
N SER A 106 -9.67 10.44 0.13
CA SER A 106 -9.45 9.37 1.12
C SER A 106 -8.01 9.32 1.66
N THR A 107 -7.03 9.89 0.94
CA THR A 107 -5.63 9.95 1.39
C THR A 107 -5.20 11.33 1.87
N GLY A 108 -5.87 12.40 1.42
CA GLY A 108 -5.47 13.79 1.63
C GLY A 108 -4.27 14.21 0.78
N TYR A 109 -3.89 13.42 -0.21
CA TYR A 109 -2.76 13.65 -1.12
C TYR A 109 -3.21 13.55 -2.57
N ASN A 110 -2.77 14.50 -3.41
CA ASN A 110 -2.96 14.39 -4.86
C ASN A 110 -2.08 13.29 -5.47
N SER A 111 -2.31 12.95 -6.74
CA SER A 111 -1.61 11.86 -7.44
C SER A 111 -0.08 11.98 -7.37
N LYS A 112 0.48 13.18 -7.53
CA LYS A 112 1.93 13.41 -7.42
C LYS A 112 2.43 13.09 -6.01
N GLN A 113 1.77 13.64 -4.99
CA GLN A 113 2.12 13.42 -3.59
C GLN A 113 2.02 11.95 -3.20
N ARG A 114 0.97 11.23 -3.66
CA ARG A 114 0.87 9.77 -3.45
C ARG A 114 2.06 9.03 -4.06
N GLY A 115 2.45 9.39 -5.29
CA GLY A 115 3.64 8.81 -5.93
C GLY A 115 4.94 9.08 -5.16
N ASP A 116 5.12 10.29 -4.63
CA ASP A 116 6.28 10.64 -3.81
C ASP A 116 6.28 9.86 -2.49
N LYS A 117 5.12 9.70 -1.83
CA LYS A 117 4.97 8.87 -0.63
C LYS A 117 5.26 7.40 -0.88
N ALA A 118 4.82 6.86 -2.00
CA ALA A 118 5.15 5.48 -2.40
C ALA A 118 6.67 5.27 -2.58
N LYS A 119 7.36 6.24 -3.20
CA LYS A 119 8.84 6.21 -3.34
C LYS A 119 9.54 6.28 -1.99
N GLU A 120 9.11 7.18 -1.09
CA GLU A 120 9.64 7.26 0.28
C GLU A 120 9.47 5.93 1.02
N TRP A 121 8.30 5.31 0.89
CA TRP A 121 7.98 4.02 1.49
C TRP A 121 8.89 2.90 0.98
N ALA A 122 9.04 2.78 -0.34
CA ALA A 122 9.93 1.82 -0.97
C ALA A 122 11.41 2.04 -0.58
N LYS A 123 11.85 3.31 -0.49
CA LYS A 123 13.20 3.67 -0.06
C LYS A 123 13.48 3.23 1.38
N LYS A 124 12.52 3.37 2.30
CA LYS A 124 12.65 2.89 3.68
C LYS A 124 12.85 1.38 3.74
N ALA A 125 12.06 0.60 2.98
CA ALA A 125 12.21 -0.85 2.90
C ALA A 125 13.58 -1.25 2.33
N SER A 126 14.01 -0.61 1.23
CA SER A 126 15.31 -0.86 0.62
C SER A 126 16.47 -0.57 1.59
N LYS A 127 16.40 0.57 2.32
CA LYS A 127 17.39 0.94 3.33
C LYS A 127 17.49 -0.10 4.45
N ALA A 128 16.36 -0.58 4.95
CA ALA A 128 16.30 -1.62 5.98
C ALA A 128 16.91 -2.95 5.51
N LYS A 129 16.55 -3.40 4.30
CA LYS A 129 17.11 -4.61 3.68
C LYS A 129 18.62 -4.50 3.48
N SER A 130 19.11 -3.34 3.02
CA SER A 130 20.54 -3.08 2.85
C SER A 130 21.29 -3.12 4.18
N ALA A 131 20.71 -2.58 5.26
CA ALA A 131 21.34 -2.65 6.59
C ALA A 131 21.48 -4.09 7.08
N VAL A 132 20.45 -4.95 6.90
CA VAL A 132 20.54 -6.37 7.23
C VAL A 132 21.62 -7.09 6.42
N SER A 133 21.67 -6.85 5.10
CA SER A 133 22.67 -7.49 4.24
C SER A 133 24.11 -7.08 4.62
N ALA A 134 24.32 -5.79 4.87
CA ALA A 134 25.63 -5.27 5.30
C ALA A 134 26.03 -5.82 6.67
N ALA A 135 25.10 -5.89 7.62
CA ALA A 135 25.36 -6.43 8.96
C ALA A 135 25.76 -7.90 8.92
N ARG A 136 25.00 -8.74 8.18
CA ARG A 136 25.33 -10.16 8.01
C ARG A 136 26.69 -10.37 7.36
N HIS A 137 27.02 -9.56 6.34
CA HIS A 137 28.34 -9.61 5.71
C HIS A 137 29.45 -9.25 6.69
N PHE A 138 29.29 -8.14 7.41
CA PHE A 138 30.26 -7.65 8.40
C PHE A 138 30.49 -8.67 9.53
N MET A 139 29.41 -9.21 10.12
CA MET A 139 29.50 -10.23 11.17
C MET A 139 30.19 -11.51 10.69
N GLY A 140 29.99 -11.90 9.42
CA GLY A 140 30.66 -13.06 8.82
C GLY A 140 32.16 -12.89 8.60
N MET A 141 32.63 -11.65 8.40
CA MET A 141 34.05 -11.35 8.16
C MET A 141 34.80 -10.91 9.42
N SER A 142 34.10 -10.38 10.42
CA SER A 142 34.75 -9.82 11.61
C SER A 142 35.14 -10.92 12.60
N GLN A 143 36.43 -10.98 12.94
CA GLN A 143 36.96 -11.90 13.96
C GLN A 143 36.93 -11.29 15.37
N ASN A 144 36.73 -9.99 15.49
CA ASN A 144 36.89 -9.24 16.75
C ASN A 144 35.56 -8.78 17.40
N LEU A 145 34.42 -9.13 16.78
CA LEU A 145 33.11 -8.85 17.37
C LEU A 145 32.87 -9.74 18.60
N SER A 146 32.51 -9.13 19.72
CA SER A 146 32.11 -9.88 20.91
C SER A 146 30.82 -10.65 20.65
N ASP A 147 30.62 -11.75 21.35
CA ASP A 147 29.41 -12.56 21.23
C ASP A 147 28.15 -11.78 21.65
N ASP A 148 28.29 -10.85 22.59
CA ASP A 148 27.21 -9.96 23.03
C ASP A 148 26.77 -9.01 21.93
N VAL A 149 27.70 -8.38 21.21
CA VAL A 149 27.39 -7.50 20.05
C VAL A 149 26.76 -8.31 18.91
N LYS A 150 27.23 -9.52 18.65
CA LYS A 150 26.62 -10.40 17.64
C LYS A 150 25.18 -10.75 18.01
N ALA A 151 24.90 -11.11 19.28
CA ALA A 151 23.56 -11.41 19.74
C ALA A 151 22.61 -10.21 19.59
N GLN A 152 23.05 -9.00 20.00
CA GLN A 152 22.27 -7.79 19.83
C GLN A 152 22.01 -7.45 18.34
N ALA A 153 22.97 -7.70 17.46
CA ALA A 153 22.80 -7.49 16.03
C ALA A 153 21.77 -8.46 15.43
N GLU A 154 21.79 -9.76 15.82
CA GLU A 154 20.81 -10.74 15.37
C GLU A 154 19.39 -10.40 15.88
N ASP A 155 19.22 -9.90 17.10
CA ASP A 155 17.93 -9.43 17.62
C ASP A 155 17.40 -8.27 16.79
N LEU A 156 18.24 -7.29 16.46
CA LEU A 156 17.86 -6.16 15.60
C LEU A 156 17.50 -6.60 14.18
N ILE A 157 18.24 -7.58 13.62
CA ILE A 157 17.92 -8.15 12.30
C ILE A 157 16.54 -8.81 12.34
N ALA A 158 16.23 -9.61 13.34
CA ALA A 158 14.93 -10.25 13.50
C ALA A 158 13.80 -9.19 13.63
N GLU A 159 14.01 -8.12 14.39
CA GLU A 159 13.06 -7.01 14.48
C GLU A 159 12.84 -6.29 13.14
N ILE A 160 13.89 -6.14 12.31
CA ILE A 160 13.79 -5.53 10.98
C ILE A 160 12.99 -6.43 10.05
N GLU A 161 13.29 -7.73 10.03
CA GLU A 161 12.61 -8.70 9.17
C GLU A 161 11.12 -8.78 9.51
N THR A 162 10.76 -8.89 10.79
CA THR A 162 9.38 -8.83 11.27
C THR A 162 8.67 -7.53 10.85
N ALA A 163 9.34 -6.38 11.00
CA ALA A 163 8.76 -5.10 10.61
C ALA A 163 8.52 -4.99 9.09
N LEU A 164 9.40 -5.59 8.27
CA LEU A 164 9.23 -5.66 6.81
C LEU A 164 8.07 -6.58 6.41
N GLU A 165 7.91 -7.73 7.07
CA GLU A 165 6.78 -8.64 6.88
C GLU A 165 5.44 -7.97 7.25
N ASP A 166 5.43 -7.20 8.32
CA ASP A 166 4.29 -6.39 8.76
C ASP A 166 4.03 -5.13 7.90
N ASN A 167 4.80 -4.93 6.83
CA ASN A 167 4.78 -3.71 6.02
C ASN A 167 4.98 -2.43 6.86
N ASP A 168 5.77 -2.49 7.96
CA ASP A 168 6.16 -1.35 8.77
C ASP A 168 7.56 -0.86 8.40
N ASN A 169 7.68 -0.32 7.18
CA ASN A 169 8.96 0.13 6.64
C ASN A 169 9.61 1.26 7.46
N THR A 170 8.81 2.03 8.19
CA THR A 170 9.32 3.08 9.07
C THR A 170 10.05 2.49 10.28
N ARG A 171 9.45 1.51 10.92
CA ARG A 171 10.08 0.76 12.02
C ARG A 171 11.31 0.01 11.53
N ALA A 172 11.19 -0.68 10.39
CA ALA A 172 12.29 -1.41 9.78
C ALA A 172 13.50 -0.51 9.51
N ALA A 173 13.30 0.67 8.89
CA ALA A 173 14.37 1.63 8.62
C ALA A 173 15.02 2.17 9.91
N GLY A 174 14.21 2.50 10.92
CA GLY A 174 14.72 2.97 12.22
C GLY A 174 15.54 1.91 12.96
N ARG A 175 15.14 0.63 12.87
CA ARG A 175 15.93 -0.49 13.41
C ARG A 175 17.21 -0.71 12.62
N GLY A 176 17.18 -0.57 11.29
CA GLY A 176 18.36 -0.62 10.44
C GLY A 176 19.42 0.44 10.80
N GLU A 177 19.00 1.66 11.14
CA GLU A 177 19.91 2.70 11.63
C GLU A 177 20.55 2.33 12.98
N LYS A 178 19.80 1.70 13.90
CA LYS A 178 20.36 1.20 15.17
C LYS A 178 21.35 0.08 14.94
N LEU A 179 21.05 -0.84 14.02
CA LEU A 179 21.94 -1.95 13.66
C LEU A 179 23.27 -1.43 13.10
N ASN A 180 23.25 -0.46 12.20
CA ASN A 180 24.46 0.16 11.68
C ASN A 180 25.29 0.80 12.80
N LYS A 181 24.65 1.59 13.69
CA LYS A 181 25.34 2.21 14.82
C LYS A 181 25.98 1.21 15.79
N LEU A 182 25.31 0.06 16.01
CA LEU A 182 25.83 -1.00 16.86
C LEU A 182 27.12 -1.62 16.30
N LEU A 183 27.18 -1.78 14.98
CA LEU A 183 28.31 -2.42 14.31
C LEU A 183 29.45 -1.45 13.94
N ASP A 184 29.17 -0.14 13.92
CA ASP A 184 30.16 0.93 13.69
C ASP A 184 30.86 1.36 15.00
N ALA A 185 30.40 0.89 16.17
CA ALA A 185 30.97 1.22 17.48
C ALA A 185 32.11 0.28 17.87
#